data_09fbb6604cb349443bd38b5608e76488
#
_entry.id   09fbb6604cb349443bd38b5608e76488
#
_cell.length_a   1.000
_cell.length_b   1.000
_cell.length_c   1.000
_cell.angle_alpha   90.00
_cell.angle_beta   90.00
_cell.angle_gamma   90.00
#
_symmetry.space_group_name_H-M   'P 1'
#
loop_
_entity.id
_entity.type
_entity.pdbx_description
1 polymer ?
#
loop_
_entity_poly.entity_id
_entity_poly.type
_entity_poly.pdbx_seq_one_letter_code
_entity_poly.pdbx_strand_id
1 'polypeptide(L)'
;MNNIRIVAILKPEIVKYFELQNNIVYIGQQNIEHIRKKHFLDYELFFEKLSEIIINPDCIGKHPQDGSLELIKRFVVQEKYYVKVAVRISKNNILFVRTLYTLNNSKFLYKFSRLPYS
;
A
#
# COMPACT_ATOMS: atom_id res chain seq x y z
N MET A 1 -1.68 -24.49 -4.33
CA MET A 1 -0.45 -23.72 -4.15
C MET A 1 -0.73 -22.23 -4.26
N ASN A 2 -0.21 -21.44 -3.35
CA ASN A 2 -0.42 -20.01 -3.40
C ASN A 2 0.51 -19.41 -4.44
N ASN A 3 -0.08 -18.72 -5.42
CA ASN A 3 0.71 -17.96 -6.37
C ASN A 3 1.09 -16.63 -5.72
N ILE A 4 2.39 -16.43 -5.58
CA ILE A 4 2.95 -15.22 -4.99
C ILE A 4 3.79 -14.56 -6.06
N ARG A 5 3.63 -13.25 -6.23
CA ARG A 5 4.44 -12.51 -7.21
C ARG A 5 4.95 -11.22 -6.61
N ILE A 6 6.04 -10.74 -7.19
CA ILE A 6 6.63 -9.45 -6.81
C ILE A 6 5.76 -8.34 -7.39
N VAL A 7 5.44 -7.36 -6.56
CA VAL A 7 4.65 -6.20 -6.97
C VAL A 7 5.54 -5.00 -7.22
N ALA A 8 6.45 -4.74 -6.28
CA ALA A 8 7.26 -3.53 -6.32
C ALA A 8 8.45 -3.66 -5.39
N ILE A 9 9.40 -2.75 -5.56
CA ILE A 9 10.54 -2.60 -4.66
C ILE A 9 10.41 -1.24 -4.00
N LEU A 10 10.43 -1.22 -2.67
CA LEU A 10 10.34 0.00 -1.89
C LEU A 10 11.58 0.86 -2.09
N LYS A 11 11.41 2.17 -2.13
CA LYS A 11 12.52 3.09 -2.17
C LYS A 11 13.36 3.00 -0.88
N PRO A 12 14.67 3.23 -0.97
CA PRO A 12 15.53 3.18 0.21
C PRO A 12 15.05 4.08 1.36
N GLU A 13 14.50 5.25 1.05
CA GLU A 13 14.01 6.18 2.06
C GLU A 13 12.85 5.58 2.87
N ILE A 14 11.99 4.81 2.21
CA ILE A 14 10.86 4.17 2.88
C ILE A 14 11.35 3.02 3.74
N VAL A 15 12.28 2.22 3.21
CA VAL A 15 12.91 1.13 3.96
C VAL A 15 13.56 1.68 5.24
N LYS A 16 14.27 2.78 5.12
CA LYS A 16 14.94 3.41 6.25
C LYS A 16 13.94 3.96 7.26
N TYR A 17 12.90 4.64 6.77
CA TYR A 17 11.88 5.25 7.62
C TYR A 17 11.22 4.21 8.52
N PHE A 18 10.87 3.05 7.96
CA PHE A 18 10.22 1.98 8.71
C PHE A 18 11.20 0.99 9.34
N GLU A 19 12.49 1.18 9.12
CA GLU A 19 13.54 0.27 9.62
C GLU A 19 13.31 -1.17 9.17
N LEU A 20 13.03 -1.33 7.88
CA LEU A 20 12.73 -2.66 7.31
C LEU A 20 14.01 -3.41 6.96
N GLN A 21 13.91 -4.75 7.00
CA GLN A 21 15.01 -5.63 6.63
C GLN A 21 14.97 -6.03 5.16
N ASN A 22 13.83 -5.82 4.50
CA ASN A 22 13.64 -6.17 3.09
C ASN A 22 12.97 -5.01 2.36
N ASN A 23 13.15 -4.99 1.04
CA ASN A 23 12.58 -3.94 0.21
C ASN A 23 11.61 -4.47 -0.85
N ILE A 24 11.51 -5.79 -1.02
CA ILE A 24 10.65 -6.39 -2.04
C ILE A 24 9.27 -6.61 -1.45
N VAL A 25 8.23 -6.15 -2.16
CA VAL A 25 6.84 -6.33 -1.75
C VAL A 25 6.18 -7.34 -2.67
N TYR A 26 5.55 -8.33 -2.07
CA TYR A 26 4.85 -9.41 -2.76
C TYR A 26 3.35 -9.29 -2.61
N ILE A 27 2.61 -9.97 -3.48
CA ILE A 27 1.17 -10.14 -3.31
C ILE A 27 0.81 -11.60 -3.61
N GLY A 28 -0.07 -12.17 -2.80
CA GLY A 28 -0.57 -13.52 -3.02
C GLY A 28 -1.91 -13.49 -3.72
N GLN A 29 -2.25 -14.59 -4.39
CA GLN A 29 -3.51 -14.69 -5.12
C GLN A 29 -4.72 -14.47 -4.20
N GLN A 30 -4.65 -14.96 -2.97
CA GLN A 30 -5.74 -14.78 -2.00
C GLN A 30 -5.98 -13.30 -1.69
N ASN A 31 -4.90 -12.52 -1.62
CA ASN A 31 -5.02 -11.08 -1.36
C ASN A 31 -5.66 -10.36 -2.54
N ILE A 32 -5.30 -10.77 -3.76
CA ILE A 32 -5.89 -10.19 -4.96
C ILE A 32 -7.41 -10.44 -4.97
N GLU A 33 -7.82 -11.66 -4.67
CA GLU A 33 -9.23 -12.01 -4.66
C GLU A 33 -9.98 -11.31 -3.54
N HIS A 34 -9.33 -11.14 -2.39
CA HIS A 34 -9.92 -10.40 -1.27
C HIS A 34 -10.18 -8.94 -1.68
N ILE A 35 -9.21 -8.29 -2.30
CA ILE A 35 -9.37 -6.91 -2.75
C ILE A 35 -10.51 -6.82 -3.78
N ARG A 36 -10.53 -7.74 -4.73
CA ARG A 36 -11.56 -7.74 -5.76
C ARG A 36 -12.96 -7.93 -5.19
N LYS A 37 -13.11 -8.79 -4.18
CA LYS A 37 -14.41 -9.04 -3.57
C LYS A 37 -14.85 -7.91 -2.64
N LYS A 38 -13.97 -7.47 -1.78
CA LYS A 38 -14.29 -6.47 -0.75
C LYS A 38 -14.33 -5.06 -1.30
N HIS A 39 -13.50 -4.77 -2.28
CA HIS A 39 -13.29 -3.40 -2.78
C HIS A 39 -13.32 -3.42 -4.30
N PHE A 40 -14.43 -3.92 -4.86
CA PHE A 40 -14.51 -4.17 -6.30
C PHE A 40 -14.26 -2.93 -7.15
N LEU A 41 -14.89 -1.80 -6.80
CA LEU A 41 -14.71 -0.58 -7.59
C LEU A 41 -13.28 -0.07 -7.48
N ASP A 42 -12.70 -0.13 -6.30
CA ASP A 42 -11.30 0.28 -6.10
C ASP A 42 -10.35 -0.65 -6.85
N TYR A 43 -10.67 -1.94 -6.87
CA TYR A 43 -9.90 -2.91 -7.62
C TYR A 43 -9.91 -2.56 -9.11
N GLU A 44 -11.09 -2.29 -9.68
CA GLU A 44 -11.23 -1.98 -11.10
C GLU A 44 -10.49 -0.69 -11.48
N LEU A 45 -10.54 0.31 -10.61
CA LEU A 45 -9.94 1.62 -10.91
C LEU A 45 -8.45 1.68 -10.62
N PHE A 46 -7.99 1.00 -9.57
CA PHE A 46 -6.66 1.27 -9.05
C PHE A 46 -5.73 0.06 -8.89
N PHE A 47 -6.20 -1.16 -9.14
CA PHE A 47 -5.33 -2.31 -8.91
C PHE A 47 -4.08 -2.27 -9.80
N GLU A 48 -4.21 -1.79 -11.02
CA GLU A 48 -3.06 -1.66 -11.93
C GLU A 48 -2.09 -0.57 -11.49
N LYS A 49 -2.50 0.29 -10.55
CA LYS A 49 -1.66 1.34 -9.97
C LYS A 49 -0.94 0.88 -8.71
N LEU A 50 -1.10 -0.37 -8.32
CA LEU A 50 -0.56 -0.90 -7.07
C LEU A 50 0.94 -0.65 -6.93
N SER A 51 1.71 -0.98 -7.97
CA SER A 51 3.16 -0.78 -7.95
C SER A 51 3.53 0.68 -7.77
N GLU A 52 2.83 1.56 -8.49
CA GLU A 52 3.08 3.00 -8.40
C GLU A 52 2.83 3.53 -6.99
N ILE A 53 1.76 3.07 -6.34
CA ILE A 53 1.43 3.49 -4.98
C ILE A 53 2.54 3.07 -4.02
N ILE A 54 3.05 1.87 -4.19
CA ILE A 54 4.10 1.33 -3.31
C ILE A 54 5.43 2.03 -3.55
N ILE A 55 5.78 2.29 -4.80
CA ILE A 55 7.06 2.91 -5.14
C ILE A 55 7.07 4.39 -4.79
N ASN A 56 5.98 5.11 -5.08
CA ASN A 56 5.90 6.56 -4.91
C ASN A 56 4.67 7.00 -4.12
N PRO A 57 4.53 6.60 -2.86
CA PRO A 57 3.40 7.09 -2.06
C PRO A 57 3.56 8.59 -1.76
N ASP A 58 2.45 9.28 -1.60
CA ASP A 58 2.45 10.67 -1.16
C ASP A 58 2.51 10.78 0.35
N CYS A 59 1.94 9.80 1.04
CA CYS A 59 1.95 9.73 2.50
C CYS A 59 2.25 8.31 2.95
N ILE A 60 2.91 8.18 4.09
CA ILE A 60 3.22 6.88 4.67
C ILE A 60 2.90 6.88 6.15
N GLY A 61 2.57 5.72 6.68
CA GLY A 61 2.29 5.56 8.09
C GLY A 61 2.31 4.11 8.50
N LYS A 62 2.01 3.85 9.75
CA LYS A 62 2.00 2.51 10.31
C LYS A 62 0.72 2.31 11.10
N HIS A 63 0.04 1.19 10.85
CA HIS A 63 -1.20 0.91 11.56
C HIS A 63 -0.91 0.71 13.05
N PRO A 64 -1.61 1.42 13.93
CA PRO A 64 -1.27 1.42 15.36
C PRO A 64 -1.50 0.08 16.06
N GLN A 65 -2.38 -0.77 15.53
CA GLN A 65 -2.70 -2.04 16.18
C GLN A 65 -1.90 -3.21 15.62
N ASP A 66 -1.82 -3.34 14.30
CA ASP A 66 -1.20 -4.52 13.72
C ASP A 66 0.16 -4.28 13.09
N GLY A 67 0.61 -3.03 13.02
CA GLY A 67 1.93 -2.70 12.50
C GLY A 67 2.05 -2.74 10.99
N SER A 68 0.96 -2.92 10.26
CA SER A 68 0.99 -2.88 8.80
C SER A 68 1.47 -1.52 8.31
N LEU A 69 2.26 -1.52 7.26
CA LEU A 69 2.65 -0.28 6.60
C LEU A 69 1.47 0.23 5.80
N GLU A 70 1.24 1.53 5.86
CA GLU A 70 0.16 2.17 5.12
C GLU A 70 0.78 3.16 4.14
N LEU A 71 0.55 2.93 2.85
CA LEU A 71 1.10 3.74 1.77
C LEU A 71 -0.07 4.34 1.01
N ILE A 72 -0.10 5.67 0.92
CA ILE A 72 -1.23 6.39 0.36
C ILE A 72 -0.76 7.26 -0.78
N LYS A 73 -1.48 7.19 -1.90
CA LYS A 73 -1.20 8.05 -3.05
C LYS A 73 -2.48 8.70 -3.52
N ARG A 74 -2.35 9.97 -3.92
CA ARG A 74 -3.45 10.73 -4.46
C ARG A 74 -3.51 10.54 -5.98
N PHE A 75 -4.72 10.30 -6.47
CA PHE A 75 -5.00 10.25 -7.91
C PHE A 75 -6.10 11.22 -8.24
N VAL A 76 -6.03 11.80 -9.43
CA VAL A 76 -7.08 12.66 -9.97
C VAL A 76 -7.55 12.02 -11.26
N VAL A 77 -8.78 11.51 -11.25
CA VAL A 77 -9.42 10.95 -12.43
C VAL A 77 -10.50 11.95 -12.88
N GLN A 78 -11.66 11.91 -12.28
CA GLN A 78 -12.66 12.97 -12.45
C GLN A 78 -12.71 13.81 -11.18
N GLU A 79 -12.44 13.15 -10.07
CA GLU A 79 -12.32 13.79 -8.77
C GLU A 79 -11.09 13.24 -8.07
N LYS A 80 -10.79 13.76 -6.89
CA LYS A 80 -9.61 13.35 -6.14
C LYS A 80 -9.88 12.06 -5.39
N TYR A 81 -8.94 11.12 -5.49
CA TYR A 81 -8.97 9.88 -4.74
C TYR A 81 -7.68 9.74 -3.94
N TYR A 82 -7.82 9.31 -2.70
CA TYR A 82 -6.68 8.92 -1.88
C TYR A 82 -6.74 7.41 -1.74
N VAL A 83 -5.80 6.73 -2.37
CA VAL A 83 -5.80 5.26 -2.41
C VAL A 83 -4.77 4.74 -1.42
N LYS A 84 -5.22 3.90 -0.50
CA LYS A 84 -4.36 3.30 0.51
C LYS A 84 -4.03 1.86 0.16
N VAL A 85 -2.75 1.51 0.27
CA VAL A 85 -2.27 0.13 0.20
C VAL A 85 -1.71 -0.21 1.57
N ALA A 86 -2.21 -1.29 2.16
CA ALA A 86 -1.67 -1.80 3.42
C ALA A 86 -0.74 -2.97 3.12
N VAL A 87 0.45 -2.93 3.70
CA VAL A 87 1.49 -3.95 3.51
C VAL A 87 1.78 -4.60 4.86
N ARG A 88 1.58 -5.90 4.95
CA ARG A 88 1.83 -6.68 6.16
C ARG A 88 3.28 -7.14 6.19
N ILE A 89 3.87 -7.08 7.37
CA ILE A 89 5.22 -7.61 7.61
C ILE A 89 5.05 -8.98 8.29
N SER A 90 5.55 -10.03 7.65
CA SER A 90 5.46 -11.38 8.20
C SER A 90 6.50 -11.61 9.29
N LYS A 91 6.43 -12.76 9.96
CA LYS A 91 7.40 -13.15 10.99
C LYS A 91 8.83 -13.18 10.45
N ASN A 92 8.99 -13.47 9.18
CA ASN A 92 10.31 -13.54 8.55
C ASN A 92 10.68 -12.22 7.87
N ASN A 93 10.01 -11.14 8.22
CA ASN A 93 10.24 -9.80 7.66
C ASN A 93 9.96 -9.71 6.16
N ILE A 94 9.12 -10.59 5.64
CA ILE A 94 8.70 -10.55 4.24
C ILE A 94 7.47 -9.63 4.15
N LEU A 95 7.46 -8.80 3.12
CA LEU A 95 6.43 -7.78 2.94
C LEU A 95 5.38 -8.26 1.94
N PHE A 96 4.11 -8.27 2.37
CA PHE A 96 2.99 -8.70 1.53
C PHE A 96 1.92 -7.62 1.47
N VAL A 97 1.41 -7.35 0.28
CA VAL A 97 0.22 -6.50 0.14
C VAL A 97 -0.94 -7.19 0.83
N ARG A 98 -1.57 -6.49 1.75
CA ARG A 98 -2.73 -7.00 2.48
C ARG A 98 -4.03 -6.56 1.82
N THR A 99 -4.13 -5.28 1.47
CA THR A 99 -5.33 -4.75 0.84
C THR A 99 -5.06 -3.42 0.14
N LEU A 100 -6.02 -3.00 -0.67
CA LEU A 100 -6.02 -1.72 -1.36
C LEU A 100 -7.45 -1.18 -1.36
N TYR A 101 -7.61 0.09 -0.97
CA TYR A 101 -8.93 0.74 -1.07
C TYR A 101 -8.79 2.26 -0.99
N THR A 102 -9.84 2.95 -1.45
CA THR A 102 -9.87 4.41 -1.39
C THR A 102 -10.31 4.87 0.00
N LEU A 103 -9.73 5.98 0.43
CA LEU A 103 -10.13 6.64 1.67
C LEU A 103 -11.22 7.65 1.37
N ASN A 104 -12.29 7.62 2.16
CA ASN A 104 -13.44 8.50 1.95
C ASN A 104 -13.23 9.90 2.46
N ASN A 105 -12.20 10.12 3.28
CA ASN A 105 -12.02 11.38 3.95
C ASN A 105 -10.54 11.76 4.01
N SER A 106 -10.19 12.89 3.43
CA SER A 106 -8.82 13.39 3.42
C SER A 106 -8.25 13.64 4.83
N LYS A 107 -9.10 13.72 5.86
CA LYS A 107 -8.63 13.88 7.24
C LYS A 107 -7.68 12.78 7.66
N PHE A 108 -7.82 11.60 7.11
CA PHE A 108 -6.92 10.49 7.42
C PHE A 108 -5.47 10.80 7.04
N LEU A 109 -5.25 11.68 6.09
CA LEU A 109 -3.90 12.04 5.68
C LEU A 109 -3.12 12.75 6.77
N TYR A 110 -3.79 13.41 7.70
CA TYR A 110 -3.11 14.09 8.80
C TYR A 110 -2.45 13.12 9.79
N LYS A 111 -2.80 11.85 9.71
CA LYS A 111 -2.21 10.81 10.56
C LYS A 111 -0.94 10.21 9.99
N PHE A 112 -0.59 10.59 8.77
CA PHE A 112 0.53 9.97 8.07
C PHE A 112 1.63 10.99 7.79
N SER A 113 2.87 10.52 7.81
CA SER A 113 4.02 11.34 7.49
C SER A 113 4.10 11.54 5.98
N ARG A 114 4.40 12.76 5.57
CA ARG A 114 4.68 13.02 4.16
C ARG A 114 6.13 12.73 3.88
N LEU A 115 6.40 12.21 2.68
CA LEU A 115 7.78 12.04 2.24
C LEU A 115 8.34 13.40 1.86
N PRO A 116 9.64 13.65 2.17
CA PRO A 116 10.23 14.98 2.00
C PRO A 116 10.20 15.53 0.58
N TYR A 117 10.15 14.66 -0.41
CA TYR A 117 10.24 15.05 -1.82
C TYR A 117 8.96 14.81 -2.60
N SER A 118 7.90 14.46 -1.93
CA SER A 118 6.64 14.13 -2.61
C SER A 118 5.84 15.36 -3.03
#